data_108a2cab09058cc8112e08255421b698
#
_entry.id   108a2cab09058cc8112e08255421b698
#
_cell.length_a   1.000
_cell.length_b   1.000
_cell.length_c   1.000
_cell.angle_alpha   90.00
_cell.angle_beta   90.00
_cell.angle_gamma   90.00
#
_symmetry.space_group_name_H-M   'P 1'
#
loop_
_entity.id
_entity.type
_entity.pdbx_description
1 polymer ?
#
loop_
_entity_poly.entity_id
_entity_poly.type
_entity_poly.pdbx_seq_one_letter_code
_entity_poly.pdbx_strand_id
1 'polypeptide(L)'
;MSQYLPYSLGRRQLIALGGVLGADNVDLVLDFEAFRNAGAILGSGGIIAADEDTCIVDLTRVLIAFCQYESCGKCFPCRMGMTHLLEVLERICRLEGAADDLDLMRRIGVNMQAGSLCGHGQLGFNPVSSALQYFGGEFEEHILQRRCPTGRCQAPHFSPKSTRRLTD
;
A
#
# COMPACT_ATOMS: atom_id res chain seq x y z
N MET A 1 -18.09 9.62 20.59
CA MET A 1 -16.97 8.68 20.84
C MET A 1 -15.62 9.25 20.39
N SER A 2 -15.41 10.55 20.66
CA SER A 2 -14.21 11.30 20.25
C SER A 2 -13.13 11.40 21.35
N GLN A 3 -13.11 10.49 22.34
CA GLN A 3 -12.28 10.69 23.54
C GLN A 3 -11.06 9.76 23.64
N TYR A 4 -10.70 8.99 22.61
CA TYR A 4 -9.61 8.02 22.72
C TYR A 4 -8.40 8.25 21.81
N LEU A 5 -8.27 9.40 21.19
CA LEU A 5 -7.04 9.81 20.51
C LEU A 5 -6.52 11.12 21.14
N PRO A 6 -5.76 11.04 22.26
CA PRO A 6 -5.29 12.24 22.98
C PRO A 6 -4.04 12.88 22.38
N TYR A 7 -3.63 12.50 21.17
CA TYR A 7 -2.48 13.10 20.50
C TYR A 7 -2.97 13.96 19.35
N SER A 8 -2.58 15.23 19.36
CA SER A 8 -2.66 16.08 18.17
C SER A 8 -1.75 15.45 17.11
N LEU A 9 -2.31 14.54 16.34
CA LEU A 9 -1.66 13.99 15.18
C LEU A 9 -1.43 15.15 14.22
N GLY A 10 -0.23 15.32 13.70
CA GLY A 10 0.15 16.37 12.77
C GLY A 10 -0.67 16.34 11.48
N ARG A 11 -0.41 17.23 10.54
CA ARG A 11 -1.24 17.48 9.35
C ARG A 11 -1.41 16.31 8.37
N ARG A 12 -0.73 15.19 8.60
CA ARG A 12 -0.83 13.97 7.78
C ARG A 12 -1.21 12.80 8.67
N GLN A 13 -2.49 12.56 8.81
CA GLN A 13 -3.02 11.39 9.50
C GLN A 13 -3.39 10.34 8.46
N LEU A 14 -2.98 9.12 8.70
CA LEU A 14 -3.17 8.00 7.80
C LEU A 14 -3.77 6.83 8.56
N ILE A 15 -4.78 6.22 7.98
CA ILE A 15 -5.34 4.95 8.46
C ILE A 15 -5.20 3.93 7.34
N ALA A 16 -4.44 2.87 7.57
CA ALA A 16 -4.35 1.77 6.64
C ALA A 16 -5.26 0.62 7.07
N LEU A 17 -6.29 0.37 6.28
CA LEU A 17 -7.30 -0.65 6.48
C LEU A 17 -7.58 -1.27 5.12
N GLY A 18 -6.91 -2.35 4.74
CA GLY A 18 -7.10 -2.92 3.40
C GLY A 18 -7.02 -1.89 2.27
N GLY A 19 -6.44 -0.73 2.55
CA GLY A 19 -6.25 0.45 1.73
C GLY A 19 -5.68 1.58 2.57
N VAL A 20 -5.17 2.63 1.93
CA VAL A 20 -4.57 3.81 2.57
C VAL A 20 -5.55 4.97 2.46
N LEU A 21 -5.91 5.61 3.58
CA LEU A 21 -6.84 6.73 3.65
C LEU A 21 -6.12 7.99 4.14
N GLY A 22 -6.47 9.14 3.57
CA GLY A 22 -5.93 10.44 3.97
C GLY A 22 -6.57 11.00 5.25
N ALA A 23 -6.01 12.10 5.76
CA ALA A 23 -6.41 12.79 6.98
C ALA A 23 -7.91 13.17 7.01
N ASP A 24 -8.50 13.47 5.86
CA ASP A 24 -9.92 13.84 5.75
C ASP A 24 -10.88 12.69 6.10
N ASN A 25 -10.35 11.48 6.23
CA ASN A 25 -11.14 10.27 6.53
C ASN A 25 -10.96 9.78 7.98
N VAL A 26 -10.33 10.56 8.86
CA VAL A 26 -10.05 10.14 10.26
C VAL A 26 -11.34 9.92 11.05
N ASP A 27 -12.38 10.69 10.75
CA ASP A 27 -13.70 10.58 11.39
C ASP A 27 -14.64 9.59 10.70
N LEU A 28 -14.13 8.82 9.72
CA LEU A 28 -14.92 7.83 9.00
C LEU A 28 -15.46 6.76 9.97
N VAL A 29 -16.75 6.49 9.90
CA VAL A 29 -17.37 5.43 10.70
C VAL A 29 -16.81 4.07 10.26
N LEU A 30 -16.46 3.21 11.21
CA LEU A 30 -15.98 1.84 10.95
C LEU A 30 -17.12 0.96 10.47
N ASP A 31 -17.50 1.15 9.21
CA ASP A 31 -18.56 0.47 8.50
C ASP A 31 -18.09 0.03 7.11
N PHE A 32 -18.56 -1.12 6.63
CA PHE A 32 -18.15 -1.69 5.35
C PHE A 32 -18.49 -0.80 4.14
N GLU A 33 -19.65 -0.13 4.18
CA GLU A 33 -20.09 0.73 3.08
C GLU A 33 -19.32 2.05 3.07
N ALA A 34 -19.12 2.66 4.24
CA ALA A 34 -18.33 3.88 4.39
C ALA A 34 -16.90 3.70 3.89
N PHE A 35 -16.24 2.59 4.27
CA PHE A 35 -14.88 2.28 3.79
C PHE A 35 -14.81 2.01 2.30
N ARG A 36 -15.80 1.28 1.75
CA ARG A 36 -15.86 1.02 0.31
C ARG A 36 -16.00 2.32 -0.49
N ASN A 37 -16.86 3.24 -0.02
CA ASN A 37 -17.05 4.54 -0.66
C ASN A 37 -15.80 5.42 -0.61
N ALA A 38 -14.98 5.27 0.43
CA ALA A 38 -13.67 5.92 0.55
C ALA A 38 -12.55 5.22 -0.24
N GLY A 39 -12.84 4.15 -0.98
CA GLY A 39 -11.84 3.42 -1.78
C GLY A 39 -10.96 2.45 -0.98
N ALA A 40 -11.37 2.10 0.25
CA ALA A 40 -10.69 1.16 1.12
C ALA A 40 -11.61 -0.01 1.51
N ILE A 41 -11.08 -0.95 2.27
CA ILE A 41 -11.83 -2.11 2.76
C ILE A 41 -11.54 -2.28 4.24
N LEU A 42 -12.59 -2.47 5.04
CA LEU A 42 -12.45 -2.72 6.46
C LEU A 42 -11.70 -4.02 6.78
N GLY A 43 -11.79 -5.02 5.88
CA GLY A 43 -11.10 -6.29 6.02
C GLY A 43 -11.46 -7.00 7.34
N SER A 44 -10.44 -7.48 8.05
CA SER A 44 -10.58 -8.10 9.38
C SER A 44 -10.54 -7.10 10.53
N GLY A 45 -10.52 -5.81 10.26
CA GLY A 45 -10.53 -4.75 11.28
C GLY A 45 -9.16 -4.31 11.80
N GLY A 46 -8.06 -4.74 11.16
CA GLY A 46 -6.74 -4.25 11.51
C GLY A 46 -6.56 -2.78 11.11
N ILE A 47 -6.09 -1.93 12.02
CA ILE A 47 -5.87 -0.50 11.82
C ILE A 47 -4.40 -0.18 12.02
N ILE A 48 -3.81 0.52 11.07
CA ILE A 48 -2.46 1.10 11.17
C ILE A 48 -2.62 2.61 11.15
N ALA A 49 -2.24 3.28 12.22
CA ALA A 49 -2.15 4.73 12.27
C ALA A 49 -0.71 5.16 11.94
N ALA A 50 -0.57 6.17 11.11
CA ALA A 50 0.71 6.72 10.73
C ALA A 50 0.69 8.25 10.77
N ASP A 51 1.86 8.86 10.94
CA ASP A 51 2.08 10.29 11.07
C ASP A 51 2.76 10.90 9.82
N GLU A 52 3.08 12.18 9.90
CA GLU A 52 3.75 12.91 8.83
C GLU A 52 5.17 12.41 8.49
N ASP A 53 5.80 11.69 9.40
CA ASP A 53 7.13 11.12 9.18
C ASP A 53 7.08 9.77 8.45
N THR A 54 5.88 9.26 8.18
CA THR A 54 5.69 7.99 7.47
C THR A 54 5.71 8.21 5.97
N CYS A 55 6.60 7.52 5.26
CA CYS A 55 6.59 7.48 3.80
C CYS A 55 5.46 6.57 3.31
N ILE A 56 4.52 7.13 2.55
CA ILE A 56 3.36 6.39 2.06
C ILE A 56 3.76 5.35 1.01
N VAL A 57 4.77 5.63 0.21
CA VAL A 57 5.29 4.68 -0.78
C VAL A 57 5.85 3.45 -0.09
N ASP A 58 6.65 3.64 0.97
CA ASP A 58 7.21 2.53 1.75
C ASP A 58 6.13 1.77 2.53
N LEU A 59 5.17 2.47 3.12
CA LEU A 59 4.02 1.83 3.77
C LEU A 59 3.23 0.97 2.77
N THR A 60 2.95 1.49 1.58
CA THR A 60 2.27 0.75 0.52
C THR A 60 3.08 -0.48 0.09
N ARG A 61 4.40 -0.35 -0.01
CA ARG A 61 5.31 -1.47 -0.28
C ARG A 61 5.18 -2.56 0.80
N VAL A 62 5.17 -2.18 2.08
CA VAL A 62 5.01 -3.13 3.20
C VAL A 62 3.66 -3.86 3.12
N LEU A 63 2.58 -3.14 2.82
CA LEU A 63 1.25 -3.74 2.68
C LEU A 63 1.20 -4.72 1.50
N ILE A 64 1.80 -4.38 0.36
CA ILE A 64 1.86 -5.29 -0.79
C ILE A 64 2.78 -6.48 -0.52
N ALA A 65 3.90 -6.29 0.19
CA ALA A 65 4.77 -7.39 0.61
C ALA A 65 4.00 -8.40 1.49
N PHE A 66 3.18 -7.91 2.43
CA PHE A 66 2.30 -8.74 3.22
C PHE A 66 1.29 -9.49 2.34
N CYS A 67 0.59 -8.79 1.43
CA CYS A 67 -0.36 -9.42 0.52
C CYS A 67 0.30 -10.47 -0.39
N GLN A 68 1.51 -10.21 -0.85
CA GLN A 68 2.28 -11.15 -1.67
C GLN A 68 2.67 -12.40 -0.87
N TYR A 69 3.09 -12.24 0.38
CA TYR A 69 3.45 -13.34 1.27
C TYR A 69 2.24 -14.24 1.59
N GLU A 70 1.06 -13.65 1.83
CA GLU A 70 -0.18 -14.35 2.13
C GLU A 70 -0.88 -14.96 0.88
N SER A 71 -0.36 -14.69 -0.31
CA SER A 71 -0.92 -15.24 -1.54
C SER A 71 -0.73 -16.76 -1.60
N CYS A 72 -1.82 -17.49 -1.81
CA CYS A 72 -1.75 -18.96 -2.00
C CYS A 72 -1.06 -19.36 -3.33
N GLY A 73 -0.76 -18.42 -4.22
CA GLY A 73 -0.07 -18.62 -5.49
C GLY A 73 -0.86 -19.36 -6.58
N LYS A 74 -2.14 -19.69 -6.36
CA LYS A 74 -2.91 -20.54 -7.27
C LYS A 74 -3.23 -19.86 -8.60
N CYS A 75 -3.81 -18.67 -8.57
CA CYS A 75 -4.18 -17.97 -9.79
C CYS A 75 -3.06 -17.04 -10.28
N PHE A 76 -2.80 -17.07 -11.58
CA PHE A 76 -1.71 -16.34 -12.21
C PHE A 76 -1.80 -14.80 -11.96
N PRO A 77 -2.96 -14.13 -12.14
CA PRO A 77 -3.05 -12.69 -11.96
C PRO A 77 -2.68 -12.23 -10.55
N CYS A 78 -3.13 -12.94 -9.51
CA CYS A 78 -2.76 -12.65 -8.12
C CYS A 78 -1.27 -12.90 -7.88
N ARG A 79 -0.77 -14.10 -8.21
CA ARG A 79 0.62 -14.49 -7.95
C ARG A 79 1.61 -13.53 -8.62
N MET A 80 1.46 -13.30 -9.93
CA MET A 80 2.37 -12.43 -10.67
C MET A 80 2.12 -10.96 -10.40
N GLY A 81 0.83 -10.58 -10.25
CA GLY A 81 0.47 -9.19 -9.99
C GLY A 81 1.04 -8.67 -8.67
N MET A 82 0.90 -9.43 -7.57
CA MET A 82 1.49 -9.06 -6.28
C MET A 82 3.02 -8.94 -6.35
N THR A 83 3.67 -9.91 -7.01
CA THR A 83 5.13 -9.89 -7.19
C THR A 83 5.58 -8.66 -7.98
N HIS A 84 4.96 -8.38 -9.11
CA HIS A 84 5.33 -7.23 -9.93
C HIS A 84 5.00 -5.88 -9.24
N LEU A 85 3.86 -5.79 -8.52
CA LEU A 85 3.57 -4.59 -7.73
C LEU A 85 4.64 -4.34 -6.67
N LEU A 86 5.09 -5.40 -5.98
CA LEU A 86 6.15 -5.29 -4.99
C LEU A 86 7.47 -4.84 -5.60
N GLU A 87 7.87 -5.44 -6.72
CA GLU A 87 9.10 -5.06 -7.46
C GLU A 87 9.09 -3.59 -7.91
N VAL A 88 7.94 -3.11 -8.41
CA VAL A 88 7.79 -1.70 -8.80
C VAL A 88 7.89 -0.79 -7.58
N LEU A 89 7.19 -1.10 -6.48
CA LEU A 89 7.25 -0.31 -5.26
C LEU A 89 8.64 -0.29 -4.63
N GLU A 90 9.35 -1.42 -4.63
CA GLU A 90 10.74 -1.49 -4.17
C GLU A 90 11.66 -0.60 -5.02
N ARG A 91 11.47 -0.59 -6.35
CA ARG A 91 12.22 0.29 -7.26
C ARG A 91 11.93 1.77 -6.97
N ILE A 92 10.66 2.12 -6.75
CA ILE A 92 10.28 3.50 -6.39
C ILE A 92 10.89 3.90 -5.04
N CYS A 93 10.86 3.02 -4.03
CA CYS A 93 11.49 3.27 -2.73
C CYS A 93 13.00 3.44 -2.82
N ARG A 94 13.67 2.81 -3.78
CA ARG A 94 15.09 3.04 -4.08
C ARG A 94 15.35 4.32 -4.88
N LEU A 95 14.31 5.10 -5.17
CA LEU A 95 14.36 6.30 -6.01
C LEU A 95 14.81 6.01 -7.46
N GLU A 96 14.57 4.80 -7.93
CA GLU A 96 14.89 4.31 -9.27
C GLU A 96 13.63 4.13 -10.14
N GLY A 97 12.49 4.67 -9.69
CA GLY A 97 11.21 4.55 -10.38
C GLY A 97 11.25 5.13 -11.81
N ALA A 98 10.50 4.52 -12.71
CA ALA A 98 10.30 4.98 -14.08
C ALA A 98 9.01 5.79 -14.21
N ALA A 99 8.93 6.70 -15.17
CA ALA A 99 7.79 7.59 -15.34
C ALA A 99 6.46 6.85 -15.62
N ASP A 100 6.54 5.66 -16.20
CA ASP A 100 5.37 4.81 -16.52
C ASP A 100 4.99 3.82 -15.40
N ASP A 101 5.71 3.82 -14.26
CA ASP A 101 5.45 2.89 -13.15
C ASP A 101 4.05 3.03 -12.57
N LEU A 102 3.52 4.25 -12.48
CA LEU A 102 2.17 4.47 -11.96
C LEU A 102 1.11 3.82 -12.87
N ASP A 103 1.26 3.96 -14.17
CA ASP A 103 0.36 3.34 -15.14
C ASP A 103 0.54 1.82 -15.22
N LEU A 104 1.78 1.35 -15.05
CA LEU A 104 2.06 -0.08 -14.94
C LEU A 104 1.33 -0.70 -13.74
N MET A 105 1.44 -0.08 -12.55
CA MET A 105 0.74 -0.55 -11.35
C MET A 105 -0.79 -0.58 -11.53
N ARG A 106 -1.38 0.44 -12.16
CA ARG A 106 -2.82 0.46 -12.47
C ARG A 106 -3.21 -0.69 -13.39
N ARG A 107 -2.46 -0.96 -14.46
CA ARG A 107 -2.71 -2.07 -15.39
C ARG A 107 -2.61 -3.43 -14.70
N ILE A 108 -1.61 -3.61 -13.83
CA ILE A 108 -1.48 -4.82 -13.02
C ILE A 108 -2.71 -4.98 -12.12
N GLY A 109 -3.12 -3.92 -11.44
CA GLY A 109 -4.29 -3.91 -10.56
C GLY A 109 -5.57 -4.31 -11.26
N VAL A 110 -5.86 -3.73 -12.43
CA VAL A 110 -7.04 -4.08 -13.24
C VAL A 110 -7.03 -5.57 -13.62
N ASN A 111 -5.88 -6.11 -14.04
CA ASN A 111 -5.75 -7.53 -14.36
C ASN A 111 -5.96 -8.42 -13.12
N MET A 112 -5.46 -8.02 -11.95
CA MET A 112 -5.67 -8.74 -10.71
C MET A 112 -7.15 -8.76 -10.30
N GLN A 113 -7.82 -7.62 -10.39
CA GLN A 113 -9.25 -7.50 -10.06
C GLN A 113 -10.13 -8.36 -10.97
N ALA A 114 -9.86 -8.35 -12.27
CA ALA A 114 -10.66 -9.08 -13.26
C ALA A 114 -10.36 -10.58 -13.31
N GLY A 115 -9.12 -10.98 -13.10
CA GLY A 115 -8.67 -12.35 -13.36
C GLY A 115 -8.41 -13.21 -12.12
N SER A 116 -8.43 -12.65 -10.90
CA SER A 116 -8.20 -13.42 -9.69
C SER A 116 -9.44 -14.19 -9.25
N LEU A 117 -9.24 -15.38 -8.69
CA LEU A 117 -10.31 -16.31 -8.34
C LEU A 117 -10.96 -16.02 -6.97
N CYS A 118 -10.34 -15.23 -6.11
CA CYS A 118 -10.84 -14.95 -4.77
C CYS A 118 -10.61 -13.49 -4.37
N GLY A 119 -11.24 -13.09 -3.26
CA GLY A 119 -11.17 -11.72 -2.74
C GLY A 119 -9.76 -11.25 -2.44
N HIS A 120 -8.85 -12.13 -2.01
CA HIS A 120 -7.46 -11.74 -1.76
C HIS A 120 -6.79 -11.15 -3.02
N GLY A 121 -6.90 -11.81 -4.16
CA GLY A 121 -6.34 -11.31 -5.40
C GLY A 121 -7.13 -10.14 -6.01
N GLN A 122 -8.47 -10.19 -5.93
CA GLN A 122 -9.33 -9.12 -6.47
C GLN A 122 -9.15 -7.80 -5.72
N LEU A 123 -8.95 -7.85 -4.41
CA LEU A 123 -8.84 -6.69 -3.54
C LEU A 123 -7.39 -6.30 -3.22
N GLY A 124 -6.44 -7.12 -3.61
CA GLY A 124 -5.02 -6.95 -3.28
C GLY A 124 -4.36 -5.73 -3.91
N PHE A 125 -5.00 -5.10 -4.89
CA PHE A 125 -4.55 -3.82 -5.45
C PHE A 125 -5.04 -2.60 -4.65
N ASN A 126 -6.00 -2.76 -3.74
CA ASN A 126 -6.60 -1.64 -3.01
C ASN A 126 -5.58 -0.79 -2.23
N PRO A 127 -4.56 -1.35 -1.56
CA PRO A 127 -3.54 -0.53 -0.91
C PRO A 127 -2.84 0.44 -1.87
N VAL A 128 -2.55 0.00 -3.09
CA VAL A 128 -1.92 0.84 -4.12
C VAL A 128 -2.91 1.85 -4.67
N SER A 129 -4.12 1.43 -5.05
CA SER A 129 -5.11 2.33 -5.66
C SER A 129 -5.50 3.47 -4.73
N SER A 130 -5.72 3.18 -3.44
CA SER A 130 -6.04 4.19 -2.44
C SER A 130 -4.84 5.09 -2.11
N ALA A 131 -3.64 4.54 -2.02
CA ALA A 131 -2.43 5.34 -1.84
C ALA A 131 -2.20 6.31 -3.00
N LEU A 132 -2.41 5.87 -4.23
CA LEU A 132 -2.33 6.74 -5.41
C LEU A 132 -3.43 7.80 -5.44
N GLN A 133 -4.63 7.48 -4.94
CA GLN A 133 -5.75 8.41 -4.87
C GLN A 133 -5.49 9.55 -3.89
N TYR A 134 -4.99 9.23 -2.67
CA TYR A 134 -4.85 10.21 -1.60
C TYR A 134 -3.45 10.84 -1.52
N PHE A 135 -2.43 10.13 -2.01
CA PHE A 135 -1.02 10.51 -1.87
C PHE A 135 -0.23 10.39 -3.18
N GLY A 136 -0.90 10.48 -4.32
CA GLY A 136 -0.26 10.37 -5.65
C GLY A 136 0.95 11.28 -5.81
N GLY A 137 0.91 12.50 -5.25
CA GLY A 137 2.03 13.45 -5.27
C GLY A 137 3.31 12.92 -4.62
N GLU A 138 3.21 12.09 -3.57
CA GLU A 138 4.41 11.48 -2.97
C GLU A 138 5.06 10.45 -3.88
N PHE A 139 4.26 9.69 -4.64
CA PHE A 139 4.79 8.78 -5.66
C PHE A 139 5.48 9.54 -6.79
N GLU A 140 4.87 10.64 -7.25
CA GLU A 140 5.49 11.51 -8.26
C GLU A 140 6.81 12.10 -7.78
N GLU A 141 6.90 12.58 -6.54
CA GLU A 141 8.16 13.06 -5.97
C GLU A 141 9.24 11.98 -5.95
N HIS A 142 8.91 10.74 -5.56
CA HIS A 142 9.86 9.63 -5.58
C HIS A 142 10.34 9.30 -6.98
N ILE A 143 9.45 9.33 -7.97
CA ILE A 143 9.75 8.94 -9.36
C ILE A 143 10.45 10.08 -10.11
N LEU A 144 9.84 11.29 -10.12
CA LEU A 144 10.29 12.39 -10.96
C LEU A 144 11.43 13.19 -10.32
N GLN A 145 11.33 13.45 -9.00
CA GLN A 145 12.31 14.25 -8.28
C GLN A 145 13.40 13.40 -7.61
N ARG A 146 13.25 12.07 -7.66
CA ARG A 146 14.17 11.12 -7.00
C ARG A 146 14.42 11.48 -5.54
N ARG A 147 13.36 11.88 -4.84
CA ARG A 147 13.40 12.35 -3.46
C ARG A 147 12.26 11.73 -2.65
N CYS A 148 12.58 11.22 -1.47
CA CYS A 148 11.59 10.85 -0.48
C CYS A 148 11.30 12.06 0.43
N PRO A 149 10.06 12.58 0.51
CA PRO A 149 9.73 13.73 1.35
C PRO A 149 10.07 13.54 2.82
N THR A 150 9.90 12.32 3.34
CA THR A 150 10.20 11.96 4.74
C THR A 150 11.63 11.50 4.97
N GLY A 151 12.43 11.33 3.91
CA GLY A 151 13.80 10.80 4.00
C GLY A 151 13.92 9.31 4.36
N ARG A 152 12.81 8.61 4.57
CA ARG A 152 12.81 7.19 4.99
C ARG A 152 13.35 6.24 3.93
N CYS A 153 13.09 6.51 2.67
CA CYS A 153 13.51 5.68 1.55
C CYS A 153 15.03 5.75 1.25
N GLN A 154 15.75 6.69 1.86
CA GLN A 154 17.20 6.79 1.73
C GLN A 154 17.96 5.97 2.80
N ALA A 155 17.28 5.52 3.84
CA ALA A 155 17.88 4.62 4.82
C ALA A 155 18.09 3.24 4.17
N PRO A 156 19.17 2.52 4.50
CA PRO A 156 19.36 1.16 4.02
C PRO A 156 18.15 0.33 4.47
N HIS A 157 17.31 -0.06 3.53
CA HIS A 157 16.15 -0.87 3.82
C HIS A 157 16.61 -2.16 4.50
N PHE A 158 16.11 -2.40 5.69
CA PHE A 158 16.18 -3.71 6.30
C PHE A 158 15.38 -4.66 5.40
N SER A 159 16.09 -5.26 4.44
CA SER A 159 15.54 -6.39 3.70
C SER A 159 15.44 -7.54 4.71
N PRO A 160 14.26 -8.01 5.07
CA PRO A 160 14.20 -9.28 5.78
C PRO A 160 14.83 -10.30 4.84
N LYS A 161 15.99 -10.81 5.18
CA LYS A 161 16.56 -11.99 4.54
C LYS A 161 15.63 -13.15 4.86
N SER A 162 14.55 -13.25 4.12
CA SER A 162 13.65 -14.37 4.15
C SER A 162 13.98 -15.29 2.98
N THR A 163 14.95 -16.12 3.20
CA THR A 163 14.97 -17.43 2.57
C THR A 163 15.50 -18.41 3.59
N ARG A 164 14.70 -18.72 4.58
CA ARG A 164 14.77 -20.09 5.09
C ARG A 164 14.18 -20.96 3.99
N ARG A 165 15.05 -21.53 3.16
CA ARG A 165 14.70 -22.76 2.48
C ARG A 165 14.40 -23.76 3.60
N LEU A 166 13.17 -24.21 3.67
CA LEU A 166 12.87 -25.46 4.36
C LEU A 166 13.49 -26.57 3.49
N THR A 167 14.73 -26.88 3.74
CA THR A 167 15.33 -28.17 3.39
C THR A 167 15.43 -28.93 4.67
N ASP A 168 14.71 -30.01 4.69
CA ASP A 168 14.65 -31.20 5.55
C ASP A 168 13.39 -31.34 6.36
#